data_832c6d8a7d7259afb0f77a46f2f2c544
#
_entry.id   832c6d8a7d7259afb0f77a46f2f2c544
#
_cell.length_a   1.000
_cell.length_b   1.000
_cell.length_c   1.000
_cell.angle_alpha   90.00
_cell.angle_beta   90.00
_cell.angle_gamma   90.00
#
_symmetry.space_group_name_H-M   'P 1'
#
loop_
_entity.id
_entity.type
_entity.pdbx_description
1 polymer ?
#
loop_
_entity_poly.entity_id
_entity_poly.type
_entity_poly.pdbx_seq_one_letter_code
_entity_poly.pdbx_strand_id
1 'polypeptide(L)'
;MSKRNSTCGDTNRGQAVKTHHIEPENRKGARTPDTDVGDNKKTILLYSPDLNFCFSLSMLFQDRYNVITTTNLGMLDRLAADYAANLVMVDAVPSEKLIERLDGLRGANHKLPIILLYVYNSREVNLDRAIREHVDSVFYKPFEIAQISKRVEDLLAGLS
;
A
#
# COMPACT_ATOMS: atom_id res chain seq x y z
N MET A 1 -13.71 81.22 -4.30
CA MET A 1 -14.73 81.59 -3.33
C MET A 1 -14.86 80.41 -2.37
N SER A 2 -14.24 80.53 -1.24
CA SER A 2 -14.80 81.00 0.04
C SER A 2 -15.68 79.89 0.65
N LYS A 3 -15.36 79.37 1.72
CA LYS A 3 -15.14 79.65 3.15
C LYS A 3 -15.43 78.34 3.88
N ARG A 4 -14.52 77.90 4.73
CA ARG A 4 -14.47 78.11 6.18
C ARG A 4 -15.41 77.18 6.97
N ASN A 5 -14.82 76.53 7.83
CA ASN A 5 -14.70 76.51 9.31
C ASN A 5 -15.50 75.37 9.87
N SER A 6 -15.15 74.76 10.91
CA SER A 6 -14.35 75.01 12.11
C SER A 6 -14.77 73.94 13.12
N THR A 7 -13.81 73.41 13.74
CA THR A 7 -13.60 73.21 15.18
C THR A 7 -14.54 72.37 16.03
N CYS A 8 -13.80 71.76 16.93
CA CYS A 8 -14.12 71.31 18.31
C CYS A 8 -14.67 69.93 18.37
N GLY A 9 -14.00 69.06 18.96
CA GLY A 9 -13.37 68.99 20.29
C GLY A 9 -14.22 68.04 21.08
N ASP A 10 -13.68 67.01 21.54
CA ASP A 10 -13.49 66.78 22.95
C ASP A 10 -13.06 65.32 23.23
N THR A 11 -11.94 65.27 23.86
CA THR A 11 -11.53 64.30 24.89
C THR A 11 -12.58 63.33 25.33
N ASN A 12 -12.30 62.07 25.17
CA ASN A 12 -12.63 61.15 26.22
C ASN A 12 -11.55 60.07 26.42
N ARG A 13 -11.09 60.14 27.65
CA ARG A 13 -10.13 59.32 28.36
C ARG A 13 -10.32 57.81 28.12
N GLY A 14 -9.21 57.19 27.87
CA GLY A 14 -8.71 56.07 28.66
C GLY A 14 -9.65 54.92 28.99
N GLN A 15 -9.48 53.87 28.28
CA GLN A 15 -9.48 52.57 28.91
C GLN A 15 -8.40 51.73 28.22
N ALA A 16 -7.33 51.48 28.98
CA ALA A 16 -6.33 50.53 28.63
C ALA A 16 -7.00 49.14 28.59
N VAL A 17 -7.22 48.64 27.36
CA VAL A 17 -7.54 47.26 27.18
C VAL A 17 -6.26 46.47 27.48
N LYS A 18 -6.25 45.82 28.61
CA LYS A 18 -5.21 44.85 28.96
C LYS A 18 -5.25 43.77 27.88
N THR A 19 -4.33 43.85 26.94
CA THR A 19 -4.02 42.72 26.10
C THR A 19 -3.45 41.63 26.98
N HIS A 20 -4.26 40.62 27.24
CA HIS A 20 -3.75 39.39 27.80
C HIS A 20 -2.77 38.82 26.78
N HIS A 21 -1.52 38.89 27.15
CA HIS A 21 -0.45 38.18 26.47
C HIS A 21 -0.73 36.70 26.68
N ILE A 22 -1.33 36.05 25.71
CA ILE A 22 -1.43 34.59 25.70
C ILE A 22 -0.06 34.12 25.22
N GLU A 23 0.75 33.72 26.17
CA GLU A 23 1.95 32.94 25.87
C GLU A 23 1.52 31.73 25.03
N PRO A 24 2.20 31.43 23.92
CA PRO A 24 1.99 30.16 23.25
C PRO A 24 2.53 29.06 24.16
N GLU A 25 1.62 28.36 24.83
CA GLU A 25 1.96 27.09 25.44
C GLU A 25 2.64 26.22 24.39
N ASN A 26 3.90 25.97 24.68
CA ASN A 26 4.76 25.05 23.99
C ASN A 26 4.18 23.62 24.14
N ARG A 27 3.20 23.28 23.31
CA ARG A 27 2.77 21.89 23.13
C ARG A 27 3.86 21.17 22.35
N LYS A 28 4.93 20.85 23.02
CA LYS A 28 5.75 19.69 22.72
C LYS A 28 4.88 18.44 22.96
N GLY A 29 4.12 18.10 21.99
CA GLY A 29 3.41 16.86 21.85
C GLY A 29 3.55 16.46 20.40
N ALA A 30 4.77 16.24 19.95
CA ALA A 30 4.99 15.35 18.84
C ALA A 30 4.40 14.00 19.30
N ARG A 31 3.16 13.72 18.90
CA ARG A 31 2.68 12.36 18.85
C ARG A 31 3.63 11.67 17.88
N THR A 32 4.62 11.00 18.43
CA THR A 32 5.21 9.86 17.77
C THR A 32 4.03 9.01 17.35
N PRO A 33 3.93 8.58 16.08
CA PRO A 33 2.98 7.53 15.76
C PRO A 33 3.30 6.43 16.75
N ASP A 34 2.30 6.08 17.56
CA ASP A 34 2.36 4.88 18.37
C ASP A 34 2.82 3.79 17.42
N THR A 35 4.07 3.42 17.57
CA THR A 35 4.58 2.15 17.10
C THR A 35 3.81 1.16 17.95
N ASP A 36 2.61 0.83 17.47
CA ASP A 36 1.88 -0.31 17.93
C ASP A 36 2.86 -1.49 17.81
N VAL A 37 3.44 -1.87 18.93
CA VAL A 37 4.22 -3.09 19.10
C VAL A 37 3.19 -4.21 19.14
N GLY A 38 2.42 -4.28 18.07
CA GLY A 38 1.33 -5.18 17.84
C GLY A 38 1.57 -5.92 16.56
N ASP A 39 1.71 -7.20 16.72
CA ASP A 39 1.46 -8.18 15.69
C ASP A 39 2.43 -8.05 14.51
N ASN A 40 3.49 -8.83 14.57
CA ASN A 40 4.45 -9.03 13.46
C ASN A 40 3.78 -9.82 12.30
N LYS A 41 2.64 -9.26 11.81
CA LYS A 41 1.90 -9.83 10.68
C LYS A 41 2.79 -9.81 9.45
N LYS A 42 2.88 -10.95 8.79
CA LYS A 42 3.55 -11.04 7.50
C LYS A 42 2.80 -10.20 6.47
N THR A 43 3.54 -9.60 5.56
CA THR A 43 3.02 -8.69 4.52
C THR A 43 2.82 -9.43 3.21
N ILE A 44 1.61 -9.34 2.66
CA ILE A 44 1.26 -9.80 1.32
C ILE A 44 1.13 -8.57 0.41
N LEU A 45 1.88 -8.55 -0.67
CA LEU A 45 1.71 -7.56 -1.73
C LEU A 45 0.87 -8.15 -2.85
N LEU A 46 -0.24 -7.51 -3.17
CA LEU A 46 -1.19 -7.95 -4.19
C LEU A 46 -1.24 -6.95 -5.34
N TYR A 47 -1.00 -7.42 -6.54
CA TYR A 47 -1.25 -6.70 -7.78
C TYR A 47 -2.43 -7.29 -8.55
N SER A 48 -3.33 -6.44 -8.99
CA SER A 48 -4.32 -6.72 -10.04
C SER A 48 -4.66 -5.43 -10.77
N PRO A 49 -4.87 -5.45 -12.09
CA PRO A 49 -5.42 -4.31 -12.81
C PRO A 49 -6.88 -4.02 -12.43
N ASP A 50 -7.57 -4.97 -11.81
CA ASP A 50 -8.94 -4.83 -11.31
C ASP A 50 -8.94 -4.48 -9.81
N LEU A 51 -9.33 -3.24 -9.50
CA LEU A 51 -9.41 -2.74 -8.12
C LEU A 51 -10.40 -3.55 -7.26
N ASN A 52 -11.53 -4.00 -7.82
CA ASN A 52 -12.51 -4.79 -7.10
C ASN A 52 -11.96 -6.16 -6.73
N PHE A 53 -11.18 -6.76 -7.61
CA PHE A 53 -10.48 -8.01 -7.34
C PHE A 53 -9.43 -7.83 -6.24
N CYS A 54 -8.63 -6.75 -6.30
CA CYS A 54 -7.71 -6.37 -5.23
C CYS A 54 -8.43 -6.26 -3.88
N PHE A 55 -9.55 -5.55 -3.85
CA PHE A 55 -10.34 -5.36 -2.64
C PHE A 55 -10.87 -6.70 -2.10
N SER A 56 -11.45 -7.53 -2.95
CA SER A 56 -12.01 -8.82 -2.57
C SER A 56 -10.96 -9.76 -1.97
N LEU A 57 -9.78 -9.85 -2.59
CA LEU A 57 -8.68 -10.65 -2.05
C LEU A 57 -8.08 -10.04 -0.78
N SER A 58 -7.98 -8.72 -0.68
CA SER A 58 -7.48 -8.10 0.55
C SER A 58 -8.39 -8.37 1.74
N MET A 59 -9.70 -8.33 1.56
CA MET A 59 -10.68 -8.69 2.60
C MET A 59 -10.51 -10.13 3.11
N LEU A 60 -10.08 -11.03 2.24
CA LEU A 60 -9.86 -12.43 2.59
C LEU A 60 -8.66 -12.62 3.54
N PHE A 61 -7.63 -11.80 3.40
CA PHE A 61 -6.35 -12.00 4.08
C PHE A 61 -6.06 -11.00 5.21
N GLN A 62 -6.74 -9.86 5.26
CA GLN A 62 -6.43 -8.74 6.17
C GLN A 62 -6.51 -9.08 7.66
N ASP A 63 -7.29 -10.07 8.06
CA ASP A 63 -7.40 -10.45 9.46
C ASP A 63 -6.11 -11.09 9.99
N ARG A 64 -5.37 -11.78 9.12
CA ARG A 64 -4.17 -12.54 9.48
C ARG A 64 -2.87 -11.93 8.97
N TYR A 65 -2.93 -11.14 7.92
CA TYR A 65 -1.77 -10.57 7.23
C TYR A 65 -1.93 -9.06 7.04
N ASN A 66 -0.80 -8.39 6.90
CA ASN A 66 -0.79 -7.03 6.38
C ASN A 66 -0.89 -7.11 4.85
N VAL A 67 -1.94 -6.54 4.25
CA VAL A 67 -2.18 -6.63 2.81
C VAL A 67 -1.99 -5.27 2.16
N ILE A 68 -1.02 -5.18 1.26
CA ILE A 68 -0.74 -4.01 0.43
C ILE A 68 -1.24 -4.31 -0.98
N THR A 69 -2.03 -3.44 -1.56
CA THR A 69 -2.59 -3.62 -2.91
C THR A 69 -2.10 -2.55 -3.87
N THR A 70 -1.95 -2.91 -5.14
CA THR A 70 -1.65 -1.97 -6.22
C THR A 70 -2.31 -2.41 -7.52
N THR A 71 -2.77 -1.44 -8.30
CA THR A 71 -3.24 -1.64 -9.67
C THR A 71 -2.16 -1.29 -10.72
N ASN A 72 -0.98 -0.90 -10.27
CA ASN A 72 0.13 -0.54 -11.12
C ASN A 72 1.26 -1.58 -11.02
N LEU A 73 1.41 -2.39 -12.06
CA LEU A 73 2.45 -3.42 -12.14
C LEU A 73 3.87 -2.83 -11.98
N GLY A 74 4.08 -1.60 -12.45
CA GLY A 74 5.36 -0.90 -12.34
C GLY A 74 5.79 -0.56 -10.92
N MET A 75 4.87 -0.62 -9.95
CA MET A 75 5.15 -0.32 -8.54
C MET A 75 5.55 -1.56 -7.71
N LEU A 76 5.46 -2.76 -8.28
CA LEU A 76 5.67 -4.01 -7.52
C LEU A 76 7.03 -4.04 -6.81
N ASP A 77 8.12 -3.77 -7.52
CA ASP A 77 9.47 -3.84 -6.97
C ASP A 77 9.66 -2.89 -5.79
N ARG A 78 9.19 -1.65 -5.98
CA ARG A 78 9.25 -0.61 -4.96
C ARG A 78 8.42 -0.97 -3.74
N LEU A 79 7.16 -1.37 -3.94
CA LEU A 79 6.28 -1.70 -2.83
C LEU A 79 6.75 -2.97 -2.09
N ALA A 80 7.29 -3.96 -2.81
CA ALA A 80 7.87 -5.14 -2.19
C ALA A 80 9.02 -4.79 -1.25
N ALA A 81 9.86 -3.82 -1.63
CA ALA A 81 10.96 -3.34 -0.80
C ALA A 81 10.48 -2.44 0.34
N ASP A 82 9.66 -1.42 0.04
CA ASP A 82 9.19 -0.41 1.00
C ASP A 82 8.40 -1.05 2.17
N TYR A 83 7.62 -2.10 1.88
CA TYR A 83 6.80 -2.81 2.86
C TYR A 83 7.38 -4.15 3.32
N ALA A 84 8.61 -4.48 2.91
CA ALA A 84 9.26 -5.75 3.24
C ALA A 84 8.33 -6.96 3.00
N ALA A 85 7.79 -7.06 1.77
CA ALA A 85 6.81 -8.08 1.42
C ALA A 85 7.35 -9.49 1.69
N ASN A 86 6.54 -10.33 2.30
CA ASN A 86 6.83 -11.73 2.56
C ASN A 86 6.25 -12.68 1.49
N LEU A 87 5.29 -12.19 0.71
CA LEU A 87 4.68 -12.89 -0.40
C LEU A 87 4.12 -11.89 -1.40
N VAL A 88 4.25 -12.18 -2.69
CA VAL A 88 3.66 -11.40 -3.76
C VAL A 88 2.62 -12.22 -4.51
N MET A 89 1.44 -11.67 -4.70
CA MET A 89 0.38 -12.23 -5.54
C MET A 89 0.19 -11.33 -6.75
N VAL A 90 0.26 -11.91 -7.94
CA VAL A 90 0.19 -11.17 -9.21
C VAL A 90 -0.96 -11.70 -10.06
N ASP A 91 -1.93 -10.83 -10.33
CA ASP A 91 -3.01 -11.10 -11.27
C ASP A 91 -2.64 -10.51 -12.63
N ALA A 92 -2.04 -11.32 -13.48
CA ALA A 92 -1.62 -10.89 -14.82
C ALA A 92 -1.48 -12.08 -15.76
N VAL A 93 -1.77 -11.83 -17.02
CA VAL A 93 -1.53 -12.82 -18.10
C VAL A 93 -0.02 -12.99 -18.30
N PRO A 94 0.48 -14.23 -18.43
CA PRO A 94 1.88 -14.49 -18.72
C PRO A 94 2.37 -13.73 -19.96
N SER A 95 3.53 -13.13 -19.86
CA SER A 95 4.22 -12.44 -20.94
C SER A 95 5.71 -12.37 -20.65
N GLU A 96 6.54 -12.19 -21.66
CA GLU A 96 7.99 -12.00 -21.48
C GLU A 96 8.29 -10.83 -20.53
N LYS A 97 7.59 -9.71 -20.69
CA LYS A 97 7.72 -8.55 -19.80
C LYS A 97 7.36 -8.86 -18.36
N LEU A 98 6.36 -9.71 -18.12
CA LEU A 98 6.01 -10.14 -16.77
C LEU A 98 7.13 -11.02 -16.19
N ILE A 99 7.66 -11.97 -16.97
CA ILE A 99 8.79 -12.83 -16.55
C ILE A 99 9.98 -11.97 -16.11
N GLU A 100 10.41 -11.01 -16.93
CA GLU A 100 11.51 -10.09 -16.60
C GLU A 100 11.26 -9.35 -15.27
N ARG A 101 10.02 -8.93 -15.03
CA ARG A 101 9.68 -8.26 -13.78
C ARG A 101 9.72 -9.19 -12.57
N LEU A 102 9.23 -10.41 -12.71
CA LEU A 102 9.28 -11.41 -11.63
C LEU A 102 10.73 -11.80 -11.30
N ASP A 103 11.58 -11.88 -12.31
CA ASP A 103 13.03 -12.09 -12.11
C ASP A 103 13.68 -10.93 -11.37
N GLY A 104 13.27 -9.70 -11.67
CA GLY A 104 13.72 -8.52 -10.93
C GLY A 104 13.35 -8.59 -9.44
N LEU A 105 12.11 -8.96 -9.13
CA LEU A 105 11.66 -9.17 -7.75
C LEU A 105 12.50 -10.24 -7.03
N ARG A 106 12.77 -11.37 -7.68
CA ARG A 106 13.59 -12.45 -7.13
C ARG A 106 15.08 -12.09 -7.06
N GLY A 107 15.57 -11.26 -7.97
CA GLY A 107 16.93 -10.73 -7.91
C GLY A 107 17.18 -9.91 -6.65
N ALA A 108 16.18 -9.16 -6.21
CA ALA A 108 16.25 -8.38 -4.98
C ALA A 108 16.05 -9.25 -3.71
N ASN A 109 15.19 -10.28 -3.80
CA ASN A 109 14.91 -11.22 -2.70
C ASN A 109 14.65 -12.63 -3.24
N HIS A 110 15.67 -13.47 -3.26
CA HIS A 110 15.60 -14.84 -3.79
C HIS A 110 14.60 -15.76 -3.07
N LYS A 111 14.21 -15.41 -1.84
CA LYS A 111 13.27 -16.19 -1.03
C LYS A 111 11.84 -15.68 -1.07
N LEU A 112 11.58 -14.61 -1.82
CA LEU A 112 10.25 -14.03 -1.91
C LEU A 112 9.31 -14.95 -2.70
N PRO A 113 8.30 -15.58 -2.08
CA PRO A 113 7.35 -16.42 -2.78
C PRO A 113 6.45 -15.58 -3.69
N ILE A 114 6.16 -16.12 -4.85
CA ILE A 114 5.31 -15.46 -5.85
C ILE A 114 4.19 -16.40 -6.26
N ILE A 115 2.95 -15.93 -6.16
CA ILE A 115 1.74 -16.59 -6.66
C ILE A 115 1.24 -15.83 -7.88
N LEU A 116 1.01 -16.53 -8.98
CA LEU A 116 0.44 -15.96 -10.19
C LEU A 116 -1.01 -16.42 -10.38
N LEU A 117 -1.88 -15.47 -10.71
CA LEU A 117 -3.31 -15.68 -10.96
C LEU A 117 -3.64 -15.22 -12.37
N TYR A 118 -4.26 -16.05 -13.20
CA TYR A 118 -4.73 -15.64 -14.53
C TYR A 118 -5.73 -16.63 -15.14
N VAL A 119 -6.33 -16.24 -16.25
CA VAL A 119 -7.19 -17.13 -17.05
C VAL A 119 -6.31 -17.92 -18.01
N TYR A 120 -6.35 -19.25 -17.91
CA TYR A 120 -5.56 -20.11 -18.79
C TYR A 120 -5.97 -19.95 -20.26
N ASN A 121 -4.98 -19.80 -21.14
CA ASN A 121 -5.17 -19.72 -22.56
C ASN A 121 -4.36 -20.85 -23.26
N SER A 122 -5.06 -21.82 -23.84
CA SER A 122 -4.43 -22.95 -24.53
C SER A 122 -3.57 -22.57 -25.73
N ARG A 123 -3.70 -21.34 -26.25
CA ARG A 123 -2.86 -20.84 -27.36
C ARG A 123 -1.48 -20.38 -26.86
N GLU A 124 -1.31 -20.21 -25.55
CA GLU A 124 -0.10 -19.67 -24.94
C GLU A 124 0.61 -20.68 -24.01
N VAL A 125 0.52 -21.97 -24.36
CA VAL A 125 1.09 -23.08 -23.56
C VAL A 125 2.58 -22.89 -23.26
N ASN A 126 3.33 -22.32 -24.21
CA ASN A 126 4.77 -22.09 -24.02
C ASN A 126 5.03 -21.01 -22.96
N LEU A 127 4.22 -19.93 -22.94
CA LEU A 127 4.31 -18.89 -21.91
C LEU A 127 3.86 -19.41 -20.55
N ASP A 128 2.79 -20.23 -20.50
CA ASP A 128 2.36 -20.90 -19.28
C ASP A 128 3.47 -21.79 -18.69
N ARG A 129 4.17 -22.54 -19.54
CA ARG A 129 5.29 -23.38 -19.08
C ARG A 129 6.45 -22.52 -18.59
N ALA A 130 6.82 -21.49 -19.35
CA ALA A 130 7.94 -20.62 -18.99
C ALA A 130 7.70 -19.90 -17.68
N ILE A 131 6.51 -19.32 -17.47
CA ILE A 131 6.20 -18.54 -16.26
C ILE A 131 6.25 -19.39 -14.99
N ARG A 132 5.96 -20.69 -15.08
CA ARG A 132 5.99 -21.60 -13.93
C ARG A 132 7.37 -21.77 -13.30
N GLU A 133 8.43 -21.52 -14.06
CA GLU A 133 9.81 -21.56 -13.56
C GLU A 133 10.14 -20.31 -12.72
N HIS A 134 9.36 -19.24 -12.86
CA HIS A 134 9.58 -17.95 -12.21
C HIS A 134 8.65 -17.69 -11.02
N VAL A 135 7.71 -18.60 -10.72
CA VAL A 135 6.75 -18.45 -9.63
C VAL A 135 6.65 -19.73 -8.79
N ASP A 136 6.17 -19.61 -7.57
CA ASP A 136 6.01 -20.73 -6.64
C ASP A 136 4.68 -21.44 -6.80
N SER A 137 3.70 -20.75 -7.35
CA SER A 137 2.36 -21.31 -7.61
C SER A 137 1.63 -20.55 -8.69
N VAL A 138 0.83 -21.28 -9.44
CA VAL A 138 -0.09 -20.73 -10.44
C VAL A 138 -1.49 -21.20 -10.12
N PHE A 139 -2.44 -20.27 -10.12
CA PHE A 139 -3.87 -20.56 -10.02
C PHE A 139 -4.60 -20.01 -11.23
N TYR A 140 -5.35 -20.84 -11.89
CA TYR A 140 -6.19 -20.44 -13.01
C TYR A 140 -7.54 -19.93 -12.52
N LYS A 141 -8.00 -18.84 -13.07
CA LYS A 141 -9.36 -18.32 -12.83
C LYS A 141 -10.39 -19.09 -13.67
N PRO A 142 -11.55 -19.46 -13.11
CA PRO A 142 -11.95 -19.31 -11.72
C PRO A 142 -11.22 -20.32 -10.80
N PHE A 143 -10.92 -19.92 -9.58
CA PHE A 143 -10.24 -20.76 -8.59
C PHE A 143 -11.03 -20.84 -7.28
N GLU A 144 -10.73 -21.82 -6.48
CA GLU A 144 -11.29 -21.97 -5.14
C GLU A 144 -10.47 -21.17 -4.13
N ILE A 145 -11.14 -20.28 -3.39
CA ILE A 145 -10.51 -19.41 -2.38
C ILE A 145 -9.74 -20.23 -1.33
N ALA A 146 -10.31 -21.37 -0.91
CA ALA A 146 -9.67 -22.25 0.07
C ALA A 146 -8.30 -22.77 -0.38
N GLN A 147 -8.12 -23.04 -1.67
CA GLN A 147 -6.84 -23.50 -2.22
C GLN A 147 -5.78 -22.40 -2.18
N ILE A 148 -6.15 -21.17 -2.55
CA ILE A 148 -5.23 -20.04 -2.46
C ILE A 148 -4.87 -19.74 -1.01
N SER A 149 -5.86 -19.72 -0.10
CA SER A 149 -5.64 -19.46 1.33
C SER A 149 -4.67 -20.47 1.92
N LYS A 150 -4.89 -21.75 1.64
CA LYS A 150 -3.98 -22.81 2.09
C LYS A 150 -2.57 -22.64 1.54
N ARG A 151 -2.43 -22.30 0.26
CA ARG A 151 -1.12 -22.11 -0.36
C ARG A 151 -0.37 -20.90 0.21
N VAL A 152 -1.06 -19.81 0.49
CA VAL A 152 -0.50 -18.63 1.17
C VAL A 152 0.03 -19.03 2.55
N GLU A 153 -0.74 -19.78 3.33
CA GLU A 153 -0.31 -20.28 4.64
C GLU A 153 0.95 -21.14 4.53
N ASP A 154 0.96 -22.10 3.62
CA ASP A 154 2.09 -23.03 3.42
C ASP A 154 3.38 -22.26 3.03
N LEU A 155 3.28 -21.29 2.10
CA LEU A 155 4.43 -20.50 1.66
C LEU A 155 4.94 -19.57 2.76
N LEU A 156 4.05 -18.95 3.51
CA LEU A 156 4.44 -18.05 4.59
C LEU A 156 4.95 -18.80 5.82
N ALA A 157 4.47 -20.04 6.10
CA ALA A 157 5.00 -20.88 7.17
C ALA A 157 6.45 -21.32 6.91
N GLY A 158 6.82 -21.57 5.65
CA GLY A 158 8.17 -21.95 5.25
C GLY A 158 9.22 -20.84 5.37
N LEU A 159 8.80 -19.61 5.66
CA LEU A 159 9.67 -18.43 5.84
C LEU A 159 10.02 -18.15 7.32
N SER A 160 9.65 -19.05 8.19
CA SER A 160 9.89 -18.90 9.65
C SER A 160 11.31 -19.32 10.04
#